data_47a6d65d1e11ed111c8fdb45c19ad208
#
_entry.id   47a6d65d1e11ed111c8fdb45c19ad208
#
_cell.length_a   1.000
_cell.length_b   1.000
_cell.length_c   1.000
_cell.angle_alpha   90.00
_cell.angle_beta   90.00
_cell.angle_gamma   90.00
#
_symmetry.space_group_name_H-M   'P 1'
#
loop_
_entity.id
_entity.type
_entity.pdbx_description
1 polymer ?
#
loop_
_entity_poly.entity_id
_entity_poly.type
_entity_poly.pdbx_seq_one_letter_code
_entity_poly.pdbx_strand_id
1 'polypeptide(L)'
;MTSKIIIANAAVFILAAILSIFVKNSFDFLALKPSDFVRGINLWTVIINMFMHAGVMHLFFNMFSLWFVGRFAESIIGKKRFLYFYLISGIFAGVFFALLSGLFGTGIGEKIFGNPDIAGVGASGAIFGLIGLIAVLTPRNKVYLIAGPLIAIIIQATAEAIFPNSAVLTLLSLVLTVYIFVSIFSLFSFNPRAMKITLPLEMQFWLLPIITIVPLVIIGLFVPLPIGNTAHFGGLIAGIVYGLYLRNKYKKKIKLLNHYLIGQ
;
A
#
# COMPACT_ATOMS: atom_id res chain seq x y z
N MET A 1 -13.26 -13.26 1.85
CA MET A 1 -12.69 -12.60 3.04
C MET A 1 -12.27 -11.17 2.72
N THR A 2 -11.63 -10.96 1.56
CA THR A 2 -11.21 -9.64 1.05
C THR A 2 -12.29 -8.57 1.17
N SER A 3 -13.52 -8.84 0.68
CA SER A 3 -14.63 -7.86 0.78
C SER A 3 -14.99 -7.49 2.22
N LYS A 4 -14.86 -8.43 3.18
CA LYS A 4 -15.10 -8.13 4.60
C LYS A 4 -14.04 -7.17 5.17
N ILE A 5 -12.78 -7.33 4.77
CA ILE A 5 -11.70 -6.42 5.18
C ILE A 5 -11.91 -5.03 4.56
N ILE A 6 -12.33 -4.96 3.29
CA ILE A 6 -12.65 -3.68 2.64
C ILE A 6 -13.78 -2.96 3.38
N ILE A 7 -14.86 -3.66 3.72
CA ILE A 7 -15.96 -3.08 4.50
C ILE A 7 -15.49 -2.62 5.88
N ALA A 8 -14.65 -3.41 6.57
CA ALA A 8 -14.10 -3.04 7.87
C ALA A 8 -13.24 -1.76 7.76
N ASN A 9 -12.38 -1.62 6.75
CA ASN A 9 -11.61 -0.40 6.53
C ASN A 9 -12.49 0.81 6.26
N ALA A 10 -13.52 0.67 5.40
CA ALA A 10 -14.47 1.75 5.12
C ALA A 10 -15.26 2.15 6.38
N ALA A 11 -15.71 1.18 7.18
CA ALA A 11 -16.43 1.44 8.43
C ALA A 11 -15.53 2.16 9.46
N VAL A 12 -14.27 1.70 9.65
CA VAL A 12 -13.33 2.35 10.56
C VAL A 12 -13.01 3.78 10.09
N PHE A 13 -12.83 4.00 8.79
CA PHE A 13 -12.60 5.34 8.24
C PHE A 13 -13.76 6.29 8.53
N ILE A 14 -15.02 5.85 8.31
CA ILE A 14 -16.21 6.66 8.60
C ILE A 14 -16.30 6.94 10.10
N LEU A 15 -16.11 5.91 10.95
CA LEU A 15 -16.17 6.08 12.40
C LEU A 15 -15.08 7.03 12.91
N ALA A 16 -13.86 6.94 12.39
CA ALA A 16 -12.76 7.84 12.74
C ALA A 16 -13.06 9.28 12.28
N ALA A 17 -13.63 9.46 11.09
CA ALA A 17 -14.06 10.78 10.60
C ALA A 17 -15.15 11.39 11.48
N ILE A 18 -16.15 10.60 11.88
CA ILE A 18 -17.19 11.05 12.82
C ILE A 18 -16.57 11.39 14.19
N LEU A 19 -15.71 10.53 14.72
CA LEU A 19 -15.04 10.75 16.00
C LEU A 19 -14.25 12.05 16.01
N SER A 20 -13.58 12.39 14.89
CA SER A 20 -12.77 13.61 14.78
C SER A 20 -13.60 14.90 14.88
N ILE A 21 -14.90 14.85 14.64
CA ILE A 21 -15.82 15.99 14.83
C ILE A 21 -16.01 16.28 16.32
N PHE A 22 -16.10 15.25 17.16
CA PHE A 22 -16.44 15.36 18.56
C PHE A 22 -15.22 15.34 19.50
N VAL A 23 -14.14 14.68 19.08
CA VAL A 23 -12.94 14.46 19.91
C VAL A 23 -11.73 15.04 19.20
N LYS A 24 -11.23 16.17 19.72
CA LYS A 24 -10.01 16.81 19.22
C LYS A 24 -8.84 15.83 19.34
N ASN A 25 -7.96 15.78 18.33
CA ASN A 25 -6.79 14.90 18.26
C ASN A 25 -7.09 13.39 18.30
N SER A 26 -8.33 12.99 18.04
CA SER A 26 -8.71 11.55 17.98
C SER A 26 -7.90 10.78 16.95
N PHE A 27 -7.47 11.42 15.85
CA PHE A 27 -6.63 10.80 14.83
C PHE A 27 -5.27 10.35 15.40
N ASP A 28 -4.64 11.17 16.26
CA ASP A 28 -3.33 10.87 16.86
C ASP A 28 -3.41 9.66 17.83
N PHE A 29 -4.57 9.44 18.43
CA PHE A 29 -4.84 8.27 19.27
C PHE A 29 -4.99 6.96 18.49
N LEU A 30 -5.28 7.05 17.19
CA LEU A 30 -5.55 5.90 16.33
C LEU A 30 -4.44 5.63 15.31
N ALA A 31 -3.65 6.65 14.99
CA ALA A 31 -2.53 6.57 14.06
C ALA A 31 -1.25 6.11 14.77
N LEU A 32 -0.43 5.33 14.06
CA LEU A 32 0.83 4.80 14.60
C LEU A 32 1.94 5.86 14.49
N LYS A 33 2.30 6.46 15.61
CA LYS A 33 3.41 7.41 15.72
C LYS A 33 4.68 6.68 16.19
N PRO A 34 5.74 6.59 15.39
CA PRO A 34 6.96 5.86 15.74
C PRO A 34 7.60 6.31 17.05
N SER A 35 7.68 7.63 17.29
CA SER A 35 8.27 8.18 18.52
C SER A 35 7.47 7.81 19.78
N ASP A 36 6.16 7.62 19.68
CA ASP A 36 5.34 7.15 20.80
C ASP A 36 5.52 5.63 20.99
N PHE A 37 5.53 4.87 19.91
CA PHE A 37 5.69 3.42 19.97
C PHE A 37 7.00 3.00 20.66
N VAL A 38 8.14 3.61 20.31
CA VAL A 38 9.43 3.27 20.95
C VAL A 38 9.51 3.69 22.41
N ARG A 39 8.66 4.64 22.85
CA ARG A 39 8.49 4.99 24.26
C ARG A 39 7.47 4.13 25.02
N GLY A 40 6.87 3.15 24.35
CA GLY A 40 5.85 2.30 24.93
C GLY A 40 4.46 2.95 25.04
N ILE A 41 4.23 4.08 24.33
CA ILE A 41 2.99 4.85 24.35
C ILE A 41 2.11 4.40 23.18
N ASN A 42 0.80 4.31 23.38
CA ASN A 42 -0.20 4.01 22.35
C ASN A 42 0.11 2.74 21.54
N LEU A 43 0.61 1.68 22.16
CA LEU A 43 1.04 0.45 21.47
C LEU A 43 -0.08 -0.24 20.67
N TRP A 44 -1.36 -0.05 21.03
CA TRP A 44 -2.52 -0.57 20.29
C TRP A 44 -2.61 -0.01 18.86
N THR A 45 -2.00 1.14 18.61
CA THR A 45 -2.01 1.77 17.29
C THR A 45 -1.32 0.93 16.22
N VAL A 46 -0.43 0.01 16.60
CA VAL A 46 0.19 -0.94 15.66
C VAL A 46 -0.83 -1.86 14.98
N ILE A 47 -1.98 -2.09 15.62
CA ILE A 47 -3.06 -2.89 15.05
C ILE A 47 -4.07 -1.99 14.34
N ILE A 48 -4.43 -0.86 14.98
CA ILE A 48 -5.50 0.01 14.49
C ILE A 48 -5.07 0.77 13.23
N ASN A 49 -3.79 1.18 13.13
CA ASN A 49 -3.28 1.99 12.02
C ASN A 49 -3.58 1.37 10.63
N MET A 50 -3.58 0.03 10.53
CA MET A 50 -3.82 -0.66 9.27
C MET A 50 -5.26 -0.53 8.75
N PHE A 51 -6.19 -0.05 9.57
CA PHE A 51 -7.58 0.24 9.21
C PHE A 51 -7.85 1.74 9.10
N MET A 52 -6.93 2.58 9.58
CA MET A 52 -7.01 4.03 9.49
C MET A 52 -6.52 4.53 8.13
N HIS A 53 -7.09 5.64 7.64
CA HIS A 53 -6.67 6.27 6.40
C HIS A 53 -6.66 7.79 6.53
N ALA A 54 -5.66 8.43 5.94
CA ALA A 54 -5.45 9.88 6.03
C ALA A 54 -6.47 10.70 5.20
N GLY A 55 -7.22 10.03 4.30
CA GLY A 55 -8.24 10.69 3.49
C GLY A 55 -8.93 9.73 2.53
N VAL A 56 -9.99 10.21 1.87
CA VAL A 56 -10.83 9.41 0.97
C VAL A 56 -10.03 8.78 -0.17
N MET A 57 -9.09 9.52 -0.77
CA MET A 57 -8.27 9.00 -1.86
C MET A 57 -7.31 7.93 -1.38
N HIS A 58 -6.72 8.09 -0.19
CA HIS A 58 -5.85 7.08 0.42
C HIS A 58 -6.63 5.79 0.69
N LEU A 59 -7.83 5.88 1.27
CA LEU A 59 -8.73 4.75 1.45
C LEU A 59 -9.06 4.10 0.10
N PHE A 60 -9.46 4.90 -0.88
CA PHE A 60 -9.85 4.40 -2.20
C PHE A 60 -8.74 3.57 -2.86
N PHE A 61 -7.51 4.09 -2.95
CA PHE A 61 -6.38 3.37 -3.55
C PHE A 61 -6.00 2.10 -2.79
N ASN A 62 -6.06 2.13 -1.46
CA ASN A 62 -5.84 0.93 -0.65
C ASN A 62 -6.93 -0.13 -0.92
N MET A 63 -8.20 0.25 -0.91
CA MET A 63 -9.29 -0.69 -1.13
C MET A 63 -9.33 -1.22 -2.56
N PHE A 64 -9.01 -0.39 -3.53
CA PHE A 64 -8.86 -0.78 -4.93
C PHE A 64 -7.73 -1.82 -5.09
N SER A 65 -6.55 -1.55 -4.54
CA SER A 65 -5.42 -2.48 -4.57
C SER A 65 -5.75 -3.78 -3.83
N LEU A 66 -6.38 -3.68 -2.67
CA LEU A 66 -6.80 -4.85 -1.89
C LEU A 66 -7.87 -5.69 -2.63
N TRP A 67 -8.75 -5.04 -3.39
CA TRP A 67 -9.74 -5.77 -4.19
C TRP A 67 -9.08 -6.71 -5.21
N PHE A 68 -8.08 -6.25 -5.93
CA PHE A 68 -7.40 -7.06 -6.94
C PHE A 68 -6.37 -8.01 -6.31
N VAL A 69 -5.39 -7.47 -5.62
CA VAL A 69 -4.28 -8.25 -5.02
C VAL A 69 -4.80 -9.19 -3.93
N GLY A 70 -5.71 -8.71 -3.10
CA GLY A 70 -6.29 -9.49 -2.02
C GLY A 70 -7.15 -10.64 -2.51
N ARG A 71 -8.01 -10.43 -3.51
CA ARG A 71 -8.81 -11.50 -4.10
C ARG A 71 -7.95 -12.58 -4.75
N PHE A 72 -6.90 -12.17 -5.45
CA PHE A 72 -5.97 -13.10 -6.06
C PHE A 72 -5.20 -13.91 -5.00
N ALA A 73 -4.68 -13.24 -3.96
CA ALA A 73 -4.05 -13.94 -2.84
C ALA A 73 -5.01 -14.90 -2.12
N GLU A 74 -6.25 -14.44 -1.84
CA GLU A 74 -7.29 -15.26 -1.21
C GLU A 74 -7.61 -16.52 -2.01
N SER A 75 -7.65 -16.43 -3.34
CA SER A 75 -7.89 -17.60 -4.22
C SER A 75 -6.76 -18.62 -4.16
N ILE A 76 -5.51 -18.18 -3.97
CA ILE A 76 -4.33 -19.06 -3.90
C ILE A 76 -4.20 -19.74 -2.54
N ILE A 77 -4.30 -18.98 -1.45
CA ILE A 77 -3.98 -19.49 -0.10
C ILE A 77 -5.22 -19.84 0.74
N GLY A 78 -6.41 -19.48 0.27
CA GLY A 78 -7.71 -19.72 0.92
C GLY A 78 -8.05 -18.69 2.01
N LYS A 79 -9.35 -18.56 2.32
CA LYS A 79 -9.94 -17.50 3.17
C LYS A 79 -9.29 -17.36 4.54
N LYS A 80 -9.07 -18.48 5.26
CA LYS A 80 -8.52 -18.43 6.63
C LYS A 80 -7.06 -17.95 6.63
N ARG A 81 -6.20 -18.56 5.79
CA ARG A 81 -4.79 -18.16 5.70
C ARG A 81 -4.62 -16.74 5.20
N PHE A 82 -5.46 -16.32 4.27
CA PHE A 82 -5.49 -14.95 3.78
C PHE A 82 -5.75 -13.95 4.92
N LEU A 83 -6.79 -14.18 5.74
CA LEU A 83 -7.10 -13.30 6.86
C LEU A 83 -5.94 -13.20 7.85
N TYR A 84 -5.44 -14.34 8.33
CA TYR A 84 -4.34 -14.35 9.30
C TYR A 84 -3.08 -13.70 8.73
N PHE A 85 -2.76 -14.01 7.48
CA PHE A 85 -1.58 -13.43 6.85
C PHE A 85 -1.71 -11.91 6.64
N TYR A 86 -2.87 -11.43 6.20
CA TYR A 86 -3.16 -10.00 6.07
C TYR A 86 -2.94 -9.27 7.40
N LEU A 87 -3.51 -9.78 8.48
CA LEU A 87 -3.36 -9.16 9.80
C LEU A 87 -1.92 -9.21 10.30
N ILE A 88 -1.27 -10.37 10.22
CA ILE A 88 0.12 -10.55 10.69
C ILE A 88 1.08 -9.69 9.88
N SER A 89 0.95 -9.66 8.55
CA SER A 89 1.83 -8.83 7.71
C SER A 89 1.61 -7.34 7.93
N GLY A 90 0.38 -6.89 8.18
CA GLY A 90 0.07 -5.50 8.52
C GLY A 90 0.65 -5.09 9.87
N ILE A 91 0.49 -5.93 10.90
CA ILE A 91 1.12 -5.71 12.22
C ILE A 91 2.64 -5.69 12.10
N PHE A 92 3.23 -6.65 11.39
CA PHE A 92 4.68 -6.68 11.16
C PHE A 92 5.17 -5.42 10.44
N ALA A 93 4.46 -4.98 9.40
CA ALA A 93 4.76 -3.75 8.68
C ALA A 93 4.71 -2.52 9.60
N GLY A 94 3.70 -2.43 10.46
CA GLY A 94 3.56 -1.36 11.46
C GLY A 94 4.69 -1.36 12.50
N VAL A 95 5.02 -2.53 13.06
CA VAL A 95 6.16 -2.68 14.00
C VAL A 95 7.47 -2.32 13.31
N PHE A 96 7.69 -2.81 12.08
CA PHE A 96 8.89 -2.53 11.30
C PHE A 96 9.05 -1.03 11.03
N PHE A 97 7.97 -0.35 10.63
CA PHE A 97 7.93 1.10 10.48
C PHE A 97 8.24 1.81 11.79
N ALA A 98 7.54 1.46 12.86
CA ALA A 98 7.67 2.12 14.16
C ALA A 98 9.09 2.00 14.73
N LEU A 99 9.70 0.81 14.63
CA LEU A 99 11.06 0.60 15.13
C LEU A 99 12.10 1.31 14.27
N LEU A 100 12.07 1.16 12.94
CA LEU A 100 13.10 1.76 12.09
C LEU A 100 12.99 3.29 12.06
N SER A 101 11.78 3.83 11.93
CA SER A 101 11.57 5.27 11.96
C SER A 101 11.83 5.83 13.37
N GLY A 102 11.35 5.17 14.42
CA GLY A 102 11.52 5.60 15.81
C GLY A 102 12.98 5.61 16.29
N LEU A 103 13.80 4.66 15.85
CA LEU A 103 15.19 4.54 16.27
C LEU A 103 16.17 5.24 15.34
N PHE A 104 15.88 5.31 14.04
CA PHE A 104 16.81 5.78 13.01
C PHE A 104 16.26 6.93 12.16
N GLY A 105 15.02 7.38 12.38
CA GLY A 105 14.32 8.37 11.54
C GLY A 105 14.69 9.82 11.85
N THR A 106 15.89 10.10 12.35
CA THR A 106 16.39 11.48 12.61
C THR A 106 17.58 11.81 11.73
N GLY A 107 17.79 13.07 11.43
CA GLY A 107 18.89 13.54 10.58
C GLY A 107 18.83 12.92 9.18
N ILE A 108 19.93 12.34 8.70
CA ILE A 108 19.99 11.68 7.39
C ILE A 108 19.04 10.47 7.33
N GLY A 109 18.84 9.78 8.45
CA GLY A 109 17.94 8.62 8.53
C GLY A 109 16.47 8.95 8.26
N GLU A 110 16.04 10.19 8.47
CA GLU A 110 14.67 10.64 8.16
C GLU A 110 14.31 10.42 6.68
N LYS A 111 15.25 10.65 5.78
CA LYS A 111 15.04 10.44 4.33
C LYS A 111 14.85 8.97 3.96
N ILE A 112 15.38 8.05 4.75
CA ILE A 112 15.34 6.60 4.47
C ILE A 112 14.19 5.95 5.24
N PHE A 113 14.08 6.24 6.53
CA PHE A 113 13.16 5.56 7.45
C PHE A 113 11.87 6.34 7.73
N GLY A 114 11.83 7.64 7.39
CA GLY A 114 10.74 8.56 7.70
C GLY A 114 10.90 9.23 9.06
N ASN A 115 10.25 10.38 9.22
CA ASN A 115 10.28 11.16 10.46
C ASN A 115 9.53 10.41 11.58
N PRO A 116 10.12 10.21 12.77
CA PRO A 116 9.49 9.46 13.86
C PRO A 116 8.26 10.16 14.46
N ASP A 117 8.12 11.47 14.25
CA ASP A 117 6.98 12.25 14.76
C ASP A 117 5.82 12.34 13.77
N ILE A 118 5.98 11.82 12.55
CA ILE A 118 4.90 11.71 11.59
C ILE A 118 4.20 10.34 11.73
N ALA A 119 2.92 10.39 12.03
CA ALA A 119 2.13 9.18 12.20
C ALA A 119 1.85 8.47 10.88
N GLY A 120 1.95 7.14 10.87
CA GLY A 120 1.61 6.27 9.76
C GLY A 120 0.22 5.64 9.90
N VAL A 121 -0.50 5.56 8.80
CA VAL A 121 -1.81 4.90 8.68
C VAL A 121 -1.96 4.22 7.33
N GLY A 122 -2.79 3.20 7.23
CA GLY A 122 -3.19 2.58 5.98
C GLY A 122 -3.01 1.08 5.92
N ALA A 123 -3.83 0.44 5.10
CA ALA A 123 -3.77 -0.98 4.81
C ALA A 123 -2.56 -1.37 3.93
N SER A 124 -1.82 -0.39 3.43
CA SER A 124 -0.80 -0.59 2.40
C SER A 124 0.33 -1.53 2.82
N GLY A 125 0.77 -1.49 4.08
CA GLY A 125 1.76 -2.44 4.62
C GLY A 125 1.31 -3.89 4.44
N ALA A 126 0.06 -4.21 4.79
CA ALA A 126 -0.51 -5.55 4.58
C ALA A 126 -0.67 -5.88 3.09
N ILE A 127 -1.04 -4.91 2.25
CA ILE A 127 -1.17 -5.09 0.80
C ILE A 127 0.19 -5.40 0.17
N PHE A 128 1.26 -4.71 0.58
CA PHE A 128 2.63 -5.05 0.15
C PHE A 128 3.05 -6.44 0.62
N GLY A 129 2.59 -6.88 1.79
CA GLY A 129 2.72 -8.26 2.22
C GLY A 129 2.08 -9.25 1.25
N LEU A 130 0.86 -8.98 0.80
CA LEU A 130 0.19 -9.80 -0.22
C LEU A 130 0.94 -9.76 -1.56
N ILE A 131 1.45 -8.60 -2.00
CA ILE A 131 2.26 -8.47 -3.21
C ILE A 131 3.52 -9.33 -3.10
N GLY A 132 4.25 -9.26 -2.00
CA GLY A 132 5.44 -10.10 -1.75
C GLY A 132 5.14 -11.59 -1.77
N LEU A 133 4.04 -11.99 -1.11
CA LEU A 133 3.56 -13.37 -1.11
C LEU A 133 3.30 -13.90 -2.53
N ILE A 134 2.53 -13.15 -3.33
CA ILE A 134 2.17 -13.56 -4.69
C ILE A 134 3.39 -13.57 -5.60
N ALA A 135 4.29 -12.59 -5.47
CA ALA A 135 5.55 -12.53 -6.23
C ALA A 135 6.40 -13.78 -6.06
N VAL A 136 6.34 -14.42 -4.88
CA VAL A 136 7.05 -15.69 -4.62
C VAL A 136 6.26 -16.92 -5.08
N LEU A 137 4.93 -16.92 -4.91
CA LEU A 137 4.10 -18.08 -5.22
C LEU A 137 3.81 -18.21 -6.73
N THR A 138 3.61 -17.10 -7.42
CA THR A 138 3.24 -17.05 -8.84
C THR A 138 4.07 -16.02 -9.62
N PRO A 139 5.42 -16.12 -9.61
CA PRO A 139 6.32 -15.07 -10.09
C PRO A 139 6.14 -14.74 -11.58
N ARG A 140 5.82 -15.73 -12.39
CA ARG A 140 5.68 -15.59 -13.86
C ARG A 140 4.28 -15.25 -14.33
N ASN A 141 3.32 -15.17 -13.39
CA ASN A 141 1.97 -14.75 -13.74
C ASN A 141 1.99 -13.29 -14.20
N LYS A 142 1.17 -12.99 -15.21
CA LYS A 142 1.06 -11.64 -15.76
C LYS A 142 0.17 -10.76 -14.87
N VAL A 143 0.56 -9.51 -14.72
CA VAL A 143 -0.21 -8.48 -14.03
C VAL A 143 -0.11 -7.19 -14.83
N TYR A 144 -1.19 -6.40 -14.79
CA TYR A 144 -1.20 -5.07 -15.39
C TYR A 144 -1.02 -4.02 -14.30
N LEU A 145 0.09 -3.27 -14.36
CA LEU A 145 0.27 -2.07 -13.58
C LEU A 145 -0.43 -0.91 -14.29
N ILE A 146 -1.27 -0.19 -13.56
CA ILE A 146 -1.91 1.03 -14.02
C ILE A 146 -0.89 2.17 -13.86
N ALA A 147 0.00 2.32 -14.84
CA ALA A 147 1.14 3.22 -14.73
C ALA A 147 0.72 4.70 -14.79
N GLY A 148 -0.28 5.05 -15.57
CA GLY A 148 -0.71 6.44 -15.75
C GLY A 148 -1.08 7.14 -14.45
N PRO A 149 -2.05 6.66 -13.67
CA PRO A 149 -2.38 7.20 -12.35
C PRO A 149 -1.19 7.22 -11.38
N LEU A 150 -0.35 6.18 -11.37
CA LEU A 150 0.83 6.15 -10.50
C LEU A 150 1.82 7.26 -10.85
N ILE A 151 2.12 7.45 -12.14
CA ILE A 151 2.98 8.52 -12.64
C ILE A 151 2.39 9.89 -12.28
N ALA A 152 1.07 10.09 -12.47
CA ALA A 152 0.39 11.33 -12.14
C ALA A 152 0.51 11.67 -10.64
N ILE A 153 0.34 10.69 -9.75
CA ILE A 153 0.52 10.86 -8.29
C ILE A 153 1.96 11.25 -7.96
N ILE A 154 2.95 10.60 -8.58
CA ILE A 154 4.37 10.91 -8.36
C ILE A 154 4.69 12.34 -8.83
N ILE A 155 4.22 12.73 -10.02
CA ILE A 155 4.41 14.09 -10.55
C ILE A 155 3.79 15.11 -9.60
N GLN A 156 2.55 14.88 -9.16
CA GLN A 156 1.84 15.78 -8.26
C GLN A 156 2.59 15.95 -6.93
N ALA A 157 2.93 14.85 -6.26
CA ALA A 157 3.63 14.88 -4.98
C ALA A 157 5.02 15.56 -5.11
N THR A 158 5.74 15.26 -6.19
CA THR A 158 7.07 15.85 -6.42
C THR A 158 6.97 17.35 -6.72
N ALA A 159 6.01 17.75 -7.54
CA ALA A 159 5.81 19.16 -7.91
C ALA A 159 5.39 20.00 -6.68
N GLU A 160 4.48 19.51 -5.84
CA GLU A 160 4.05 20.16 -4.61
C GLU A 160 5.20 20.34 -3.61
N ALA A 161 6.10 19.35 -3.53
CA ALA A 161 7.25 19.43 -2.63
C ALA A 161 8.34 20.41 -3.10
N ILE A 162 8.53 20.56 -4.43
CA ILE A 162 9.56 21.46 -5.01
C ILE A 162 9.06 22.92 -5.07
N PHE A 163 7.79 23.11 -5.37
CA PHE A 163 7.20 24.43 -5.61
C PHE A 163 5.92 24.65 -4.78
N PRO A 164 5.99 24.68 -3.47
CA PRO A 164 4.82 24.85 -2.63
C PRO A 164 4.10 26.19 -2.91
N ASN A 165 2.77 26.16 -2.84
CA ASN A 165 1.90 27.35 -3.01
C ASN A 165 1.89 28.03 -4.38
N SER A 166 2.32 27.34 -5.44
CA SER A 166 2.24 27.86 -6.81
C SER A 166 0.83 27.70 -7.39
N ALA A 167 0.21 28.80 -7.87
CA ALA A 167 -1.09 28.76 -8.54
C ALA A 167 -1.08 27.88 -9.80
N VAL A 168 0.03 27.86 -10.53
CA VAL A 168 0.22 26.99 -11.71
C VAL A 168 0.18 25.52 -11.29
N LEU A 169 0.82 25.18 -10.16
CA LEU A 169 0.81 23.80 -9.67
C LEU A 169 -0.55 23.39 -9.11
N THR A 170 -1.30 24.30 -8.51
CA THR A 170 -2.67 24.02 -8.09
C THR A 170 -3.52 23.60 -9.30
N LEU A 171 -3.40 24.31 -10.42
CA LEU A 171 -4.09 23.95 -11.66
C LEU A 171 -3.60 22.61 -12.23
N LEU A 172 -2.29 22.38 -12.24
CA LEU A 172 -1.69 21.11 -12.68
C LEU A 172 -2.20 19.95 -11.81
N SER A 173 -2.20 20.11 -10.48
CA SER A 173 -2.71 19.10 -9.53
C SER A 173 -4.18 18.79 -9.79
N LEU A 174 -5.01 19.80 -10.09
CA LEU A 174 -6.40 19.59 -10.47
C LEU A 174 -6.52 18.74 -11.74
N VAL A 175 -5.77 19.09 -12.79
CA VAL A 175 -5.76 18.36 -14.07
C VAL A 175 -5.31 16.91 -13.86
N LEU A 176 -4.23 16.68 -13.09
CA LEU A 176 -3.73 15.35 -12.79
C LEU A 176 -4.74 14.55 -11.95
N THR A 177 -5.42 15.19 -11.00
CA THR A 177 -6.49 14.55 -10.21
C THR A 177 -7.65 14.11 -11.10
N VAL A 178 -8.11 14.98 -12.02
CA VAL A 178 -9.15 14.63 -12.99
C VAL A 178 -8.68 13.46 -13.89
N TYR A 179 -7.45 13.50 -14.37
CA TYR A 179 -6.87 12.40 -15.14
C TYR A 179 -6.85 11.08 -14.35
N ILE A 180 -6.46 11.10 -13.08
CA ILE A 180 -6.47 9.91 -12.20
C ILE A 180 -7.88 9.33 -12.11
N PHE A 181 -8.89 10.16 -11.84
CA PHE A 181 -10.28 9.71 -11.78
C PHE A 181 -10.76 9.13 -13.11
N VAL A 182 -10.56 9.85 -14.23
CA VAL A 182 -10.94 9.38 -15.56
C VAL A 182 -10.26 8.04 -15.89
N SER A 183 -8.98 7.89 -15.56
CA SER A 183 -8.23 6.66 -15.76
C SER A 183 -8.84 5.50 -14.97
N ILE A 184 -9.14 5.70 -13.69
CA ILE A 184 -9.73 4.66 -12.85
C ILE A 184 -11.13 4.28 -13.33
N PHE A 185 -11.98 5.28 -13.63
CA PHE A 185 -13.32 5.00 -14.16
C PHE A 185 -13.28 4.28 -15.51
N SER A 186 -12.25 4.55 -16.34
CA SER A 186 -12.09 3.86 -17.61
C SER A 186 -11.91 2.34 -17.49
N LEU A 187 -11.38 1.85 -16.36
CA LEU A 187 -11.26 0.41 -16.08
C LEU A 187 -12.63 -0.27 -15.93
N PHE A 188 -13.63 0.46 -15.45
CA PHE A 188 -14.99 -0.07 -15.29
C PHE A 188 -15.84 0.08 -16.55
N SER A 189 -15.33 0.78 -17.57
CA SER A 189 -16.05 0.95 -18.85
C SER A 189 -16.08 -0.33 -19.70
N PHE A 190 -15.21 -1.31 -19.39
CA PHE A 190 -14.99 -2.52 -20.21
C PHE A 190 -14.66 -2.23 -21.68
N ASN A 191 -14.27 -0.99 -21.99
CA ASN A 191 -13.89 -0.56 -23.32
C ASN A 191 -12.36 -0.55 -23.45
N PRO A 192 -11.77 -1.41 -24.31
CA PRO A 192 -10.31 -1.49 -24.46
C PRO A 192 -9.66 -0.19 -24.92
N ARG A 193 -10.38 0.67 -25.65
CA ARG A 193 -9.85 2.00 -26.06
C ARG A 193 -9.79 2.96 -24.89
N ALA A 194 -10.82 2.97 -24.03
CA ALA A 194 -10.82 3.79 -22.82
C ALA A 194 -9.76 3.34 -21.82
N MET A 195 -9.57 2.03 -21.66
CA MET A 195 -8.55 1.47 -20.78
C MET A 195 -7.11 1.89 -21.15
N LYS A 196 -6.83 2.22 -22.42
CA LYS A 196 -5.50 2.74 -22.83
C LYS A 196 -5.11 4.04 -22.12
N ILE A 197 -6.08 4.83 -21.65
CA ILE A 197 -5.84 6.06 -20.88
C ILE A 197 -5.07 5.75 -19.57
N THR A 198 -5.23 4.56 -19.00
CA THR A 198 -4.56 4.15 -17.77
C THR A 198 -3.08 3.81 -17.97
N LEU A 199 -2.58 3.78 -19.21
CA LEU A 199 -1.24 3.29 -19.57
C LEU A 199 -0.96 1.93 -18.92
N PRO A 200 -1.72 0.87 -19.27
CA PRO A 200 -1.53 -0.44 -18.66
C PRO A 200 -0.21 -1.05 -19.11
N LEU A 201 0.70 -1.31 -18.16
CA LEU A 201 1.96 -2.00 -18.39
C LEU A 201 1.81 -3.46 -17.98
N GLU A 202 1.87 -4.36 -18.95
CA GLU A 202 1.92 -5.79 -18.69
C GLU A 202 3.31 -6.18 -18.20
N MET A 203 3.37 -6.87 -17.06
CA MET A 203 4.63 -7.35 -16.50
C MET A 203 4.43 -8.69 -15.76
N GLN A 204 5.53 -9.38 -15.48
CA GLN A 204 5.51 -10.53 -14.59
C GLN A 204 5.37 -10.09 -13.13
N PHE A 205 4.63 -10.87 -12.33
CA PHE A 205 4.27 -10.47 -10.97
C PHE A 205 5.47 -10.23 -10.05
N TRP A 206 6.60 -10.92 -10.27
CA TRP A 206 7.82 -10.70 -9.48
C TRP A 206 8.44 -9.32 -9.65
N LEU A 207 8.16 -8.63 -10.78
CA LEU A 207 8.62 -7.26 -11.02
C LEU A 207 7.78 -6.22 -10.28
N LEU A 208 6.51 -6.53 -9.95
CA LEU A 208 5.59 -5.58 -9.34
C LEU A 208 6.14 -4.95 -8.05
N PRO A 209 6.65 -5.71 -7.05
CA PRO A 209 7.21 -5.10 -5.85
C PRO A 209 8.40 -4.19 -6.12
N ILE A 210 9.23 -4.51 -7.11
CA ILE A 210 10.39 -3.70 -7.47
C ILE A 210 9.93 -2.37 -8.06
N ILE A 211 9.03 -2.40 -9.05
CA ILE A 211 8.57 -1.21 -9.75
C ILE A 211 7.71 -0.31 -8.83
N THR A 212 7.04 -0.89 -7.84
CA THR A 212 6.22 -0.09 -6.91
C THR A 212 7.02 0.50 -5.75
N ILE A 213 8.13 -0.10 -5.33
CA ILE A 213 8.91 0.40 -4.17
C ILE A 213 10.13 1.20 -4.63
N VAL A 214 10.92 0.69 -5.57
CA VAL A 214 12.24 1.29 -5.90
C VAL A 214 12.13 2.75 -6.36
N PRO A 215 11.22 3.13 -7.27
CA PRO A 215 11.08 4.54 -7.65
C PRO A 215 10.69 5.43 -6.47
N LEU A 216 9.79 4.99 -5.61
CA LEU A 216 9.32 5.77 -4.45
C LEU A 216 10.43 5.96 -3.40
N VAL A 217 11.27 4.95 -3.19
CA VAL A 217 12.43 5.07 -2.31
C VAL A 217 13.45 6.05 -2.90
N ILE A 218 13.78 5.93 -4.19
CA ILE A 218 14.72 6.83 -4.84
C ILE A 218 14.22 8.28 -4.80
N ILE A 219 12.97 8.53 -5.16
CA ILE A 219 12.39 9.88 -5.10
C ILE A 219 12.38 10.39 -3.66
N GLY A 220 12.03 9.56 -2.69
CA GLY A 220 12.02 9.91 -1.27
C GLY A 220 13.36 10.35 -0.69
N LEU A 221 14.49 9.97 -1.31
CA LEU A 221 15.83 10.47 -0.92
C LEU A 221 16.02 11.96 -1.25
N PHE A 222 15.32 12.46 -2.25
CA PHE A 222 15.44 13.84 -2.75
C PHE A 222 14.25 14.71 -2.34
N VAL A 223 13.06 14.13 -2.25
CA VAL A 223 11.79 14.83 -2.01
C VAL A 223 11.03 14.11 -0.89
N PRO A 224 10.60 14.79 0.18
CA PRO A 224 9.79 14.18 1.22
C PRO A 224 8.43 13.77 0.64
N LEU A 225 8.24 12.46 0.49
CA LEU A 225 6.96 11.89 0.03
C LEU A 225 6.11 11.49 1.24
N PRO A 226 4.79 11.76 1.23
CA PRO A 226 3.87 11.33 2.29
C PRO A 226 3.55 9.83 2.14
N ILE A 227 4.57 8.99 1.97
CA ILE A 227 4.44 7.56 1.68
C ILE A 227 5.26 6.78 2.71
N GLY A 228 4.61 5.85 3.38
CA GLY A 228 5.25 4.98 4.38
C GLY A 228 6.12 3.88 3.76
N ASN A 229 7.19 4.27 3.04
CA ASN A 229 8.09 3.34 2.34
C ASN A 229 8.60 2.23 3.27
N THR A 230 8.94 2.57 4.52
CA THR A 230 9.42 1.62 5.52
C THR A 230 8.37 0.58 5.89
N ALA A 231 7.09 0.98 6.05
CA ALA A 231 5.99 0.06 6.28
C ALA A 231 5.76 -0.87 5.07
N HIS A 232 5.84 -0.32 3.85
CA HIS A 232 5.70 -1.10 2.61
C HIS A 232 6.80 -2.17 2.50
N PHE A 233 8.03 -1.79 2.82
CA PHE A 233 9.17 -2.71 2.79
C PHE A 233 9.03 -3.80 3.86
N GLY A 234 8.61 -3.45 5.08
CA GLY A 234 8.29 -4.41 6.14
C GLY A 234 7.24 -5.43 5.69
N GLY A 235 6.13 -4.96 5.13
CA GLY A 235 5.10 -5.82 4.58
C GLY A 235 5.63 -6.76 3.49
N LEU A 236 6.40 -6.23 2.55
CA LEU A 236 7.02 -7.01 1.48
C LEU A 236 7.91 -8.14 2.03
N ILE A 237 8.75 -7.85 3.03
CA ILE A 237 9.58 -8.86 3.71
C ILE A 237 8.70 -9.97 4.29
N ALA A 238 7.65 -9.64 5.05
CA ALA A 238 6.73 -10.62 5.61
C ALA A 238 6.11 -11.50 4.51
N GLY A 239 5.73 -10.88 3.36
CA GLY A 239 5.19 -11.57 2.21
C GLY A 239 6.15 -12.55 1.57
N ILE A 240 7.38 -12.12 1.33
CA ILE A 240 8.44 -12.96 0.75
C ILE A 240 8.73 -14.14 1.66
N VAL A 241 8.94 -13.90 2.96
CA VAL A 241 9.26 -14.96 3.94
C VAL A 241 8.14 -16.01 3.99
N TYR A 242 6.90 -15.57 4.12
CA TYR A 242 5.76 -16.49 4.16
C TYR A 242 5.55 -17.20 2.81
N GLY A 243 5.76 -16.50 1.70
CA GLY A 243 5.72 -17.08 0.36
C GLY A 243 6.76 -18.18 0.16
N LEU A 244 7.99 -17.97 0.61
CA LEU A 244 9.07 -18.97 0.58
C LEU A 244 8.72 -20.20 1.42
N TYR A 245 8.18 -19.98 2.63
CA TYR A 245 7.69 -21.07 3.47
C TYR A 245 6.61 -21.90 2.78
N LEU A 246 5.58 -21.25 2.20
CA LEU A 246 4.51 -21.96 1.51
C LEU A 246 5.01 -22.66 0.24
N ARG A 247 5.90 -22.03 -0.52
CA ARG A 247 6.50 -22.62 -1.73
C ARG A 247 7.27 -23.90 -1.39
N ASN A 248 8.00 -23.90 -0.29
CA ASN A 248 8.73 -25.08 0.15
C ASN A 248 7.79 -26.16 0.67
N LYS A 249 6.79 -25.80 1.49
CA LYS A 249 5.84 -26.75 2.08
C LYS A 249 4.91 -27.40 1.04
N TYR A 250 4.52 -26.66 0.01
CA TYR A 250 3.51 -27.08 -0.99
C TYR A 250 4.07 -27.16 -2.42
N LYS A 251 5.35 -27.52 -2.60
CA LYS A 251 6.08 -27.52 -3.88
C LYS A 251 5.27 -28.07 -5.07
N LYS A 252 4.68 -29.27 -4.91
CA LYS A 252 3.91 -29.93 -5.99
C LYS A 252 2.68 -29.10 -6.39
N LYS A 253 1.90 -28.62 -5.40
CA LYS A 253 0.69 -27.83 -5.65
C LYS A 253 1.01 -26.50 -6.32
N ILE A 254 2.07 -25.81 -5.88
CA ILE A 254 2.49 -24.53 -6.45
C ILE A 254 3.04 -24.71 -7.88
N LYS A 255 3.74 -25.81 -8.16
CA LYS A 255 4.18 -26.12 -9.52
C LYS A 255 2.98 -26.31 -10.47
N LEU A 256 1.96 -27.05 -10.04
CA LEU A 256 0.71 -27.25 -10.80
C LEU A 256 -0.03 -25.93 -10.99
N LEU A 257 -0.16 -25.09 -9.93
CA LEU A 257 -0.78 -23.78 -10.02
C LEU A 257 -0.09 -22.89 -11.06
N ASN A 258 1.24 -22.80 -11.02
CA ASN A 258 2.00 -22.00 -11.98
C ASN A 258 1.85 -22.52 -13.42
N HIS A 259 1.82 -23.84 -13.61
CA HIS A 259 1.57 -24.41 -14.94
C HIS A 259 0.19 -24.03 -15.48
N TYR A 260 -0.83 -24.09 -14.63
CA TYR A 260 -2.20 -23.70 -14.99
C TYR A 260 -2.31 -22.19 -15.32
N LEU A 261 -1.70 -21.31 -14.48
CA LEU A 261 -1.78 -19.86 -14.67
C LEU A 261 -0.98 -19.35 -15.88
N ILE A 262 0.10 -20.04 -16.28
CA ILE A 262 0.93 -19.64 -17.43
C ILE A 262 0.31 -20.17 -18.74
N GLY A 263 -0.47 -21.25 -18.68
CA GLY A 263 -1.13 -21.84 -19.85
C GLY A 263 -2.44 -21.16 -20.25
N GLN A 264 -2.89 -20.13 -19.51
CA GLN A 264 -4.01 -19.25 -19.84
C GLN A 264 -3.52 -17.95 -20.47
#